data_53f30d2cb0651e8a5a4154c61ab7d449
#
_entry.id   53f30d2cb0651e8a5a4154c61ab7d449
#
_cell.length_a   1.000
_cell.length_b   1.000
_cell.length_c   1.000
_cell.angle_alpha   90.00
_cell.angle_beta   90.00
_cell.angle_gamma   90.00
#
_symmetry.space_group_name_H-M   'P 1'
#
loop_
_entity.id
_entity.type
_entity.pdbx_description
1 polymer ?
#
loop_
_entity_poly.entity_id
_entity_poly.type
_entity_poly.pdbx_seq_one_letter_code
_entity_poly.pdbx_strand_id
1 'polypeptide(L)'
;MANKKYYSAVLALGDEGSACHLEHLLERQNAIGLHIERLKDPYALVETTRELAPDLLIVSPTVLSDPMVPTFREILGGQMVRIITYCTTLVEADMTKYFNGKILATDGENEVVNILEEVLEVESNDDSEMLLTPREQEVVVAVVKGLTNKEIADALFLSTHTIITHRRNIARKLNIHSPAGLTIYAIMNKLVTLEEIKGHI
;
A
#
# COMPACT_ATOMS: atom_id res chain seq x y z
N MET A 1 -18.39 -19.99 1.58
CA MET A 1 -16.93 -19.92 1.89
C MET A 1 -16.32 -19.14 0.74
N ALA A 2 -15.90 -17.91 0.98
CA ALA A 2 -15.23 -17.10 -0.03
C ALA A 2 -13.95 -17.81 -0.46
N ASN A 3 -13.74 -17.92 -1.76
CA ASN A 3 -12.56 -18.57 -2.32
C ASN A 3 -11.37 -17.61 -2.13
N LYS A 4 -10.65 -17.73 -1.01
CA LYS A 4 -9.49 -16.88 -0.71
C LYS A 4 -8.44 -17.11 -1.79
N LYS A 5 -8.15 -16.09 -2.58
CA LYS A 5 -7.10 -16.15 -3.60
C LYS A 5 -5.75 -16.13 -2.90
N TYR A 6 -4.86 -17.03 -3.27
CA TYR A 6 -3.50 -17.12 -2.75
C TYR A 6 -2.53 -16.56 -3.77
N TYR A 7 -1.58 -15.79 -3.28
CA TYR A 7 -0.51 -15.20 -4.07
C TYR A 7 0.84 -15.69 -3.57
N SER A 8 1.77 -15.92 -4.47
CA SER A 8 3.16 -16.24 -4.16
C SER A 8 3.97 -14.95 -4.01
N ALA A 9 4.72 -14.82 -2.93
CA ALA A 9 5.53 -13.64 -2.63
C ALA A 9 6.97 -14.04 -2.31
N VAL A 10 7.93 -13.33 -2.86
CA VAL A 10 9.36 -13.45 -2.52
C VAL A 10 9.80 -12.21 -1.75
N LEU A 11 10.46 -12.42 -0.61
CA LEU A 11 11.06 -11.36 0.20
C LEU A 11 12.58 -11.35 0.03
N ALA A 12 13.12 -10.22 -0.44
CA ALA A 12 14.55 -9.99 -0.64
C ALA A 12 14.98 -8.68 0.01
N LEU A 13 15.14 -8.66 1.35
CA LEU A 13 15.36 -7.44 2.12
C LEU A 13 16.82 -7.20 2.50
N GLY A 14 17.68 -8.21 2.43
CA GLY A 14 19.13 -8.09 2.69
C GLY A 14 19.51 -8.11 4.17
N ASP A 15 18.59 -7.78 5.09
CA ASP A 15 18.81 -7.88 6.53
C ASP A 15 17.75 -8.72 7.24
N GLU A 16 18.19 -9.47 8.24
CA GLU A 16 17.38 -10.42 8.98
C GLU A 16 16.26 -9.76 9.80
N GLY A 17 16.54 -8.60 10.38
CA GLY A 17 15.61 -7.89 11.24
C GLY A 17 14.39 -7.39 10.48
N SER A 18 14.61 -6.72 9.36
CA SER A 18 13.56 -6.23 8.46
C SER A 18 12.74 -7.39 7.88
N ALA A 19 13.40 -8.48 7.49
CA ALA A 19 12.73 -9.65 6.95
C ALA A 19 11.81 -10.30 7.99
N CYS A 20 12.29 -10.56 9.21
CA CYS A 20 11.49 -11.09 10.31
C CYS A 20 10.32 -10.18 10.69
N HIS A 21 10.56 -8.86 10.72
CA HIS A 21 9.51 -7.90 11.06
C HIS A 21 8.38 -7.90 10.03
N LEU A 22 8.73 -7.80 8.75
CA LEU A 22 7.75 -7.79 7.68
C LEU A 22 7.02 -9.13 7.54
N GLU A 23 7.74 -10.25 7.61
CA GLU A 23 7.17 -11.59 7.60
C GLU A 23 6.12 -11.76 8.69
N HIS A 24 6.42 -11.32 9.91
CA HIS A 24 5.45 -11.34 11.01
C HIS A 24 4.19 -10.50 10.75
N LEU A 25 4.33 -9.31 10.15
CA LEU A 25 3.17 -8.50 9.75
C LEU A 25 2.33 -9.19 8.68
N LEU A 26 2.99 -9.81 7.68
CA LEU A 26 2.34 -10.52 6.59
C LEU A 26 1.64 -11.81 7.03
N GLU A 27 2.16 -12.51 8.02
CA GLU A 27 1.56 -13.73 8.57
C GLU A 27 0.35 -13.44 9.47
N ARG A 28 0.35 -12.33 10.18
CA ARG A 28 -0.75 -11.95 11.08
C ARG A 28 -1.99 -11.50 10.35
N GLN A 29 -1.84 -10.88 9.18
CA GLN A 29 -2.97 -10.44 8.39
C GLN A 29 -3.73 -11.64 7.80
N ASN A 30 -5.06 -11.55 7.80
CA ASN A 30 -5.94 -12.60 7.28
C ASN A 30 -6.68 -12.20 5.99
N ALA A 31 -6.51 -10.96 5.53
CA ALA A 31 -7.21 -10.41 4.38
C ALA A 31 -6.77 -11.09 3.07
N ILE A 32 -5.46 -11.28 2.89
CA ILE A 32 -4.86 -11.81 1.67
C ILE A 32 -4.18 -13.15 1.97
N GLY A 33 -4.38 -14.16 1.15
CA GLY A 33 -3.61 -15.40 1.20
C GLY A 33 -2.23 -15.17 0.59
N LEU A 34 -1.17 -15.28 1.39
CA LEU A 34 0.20 -15.17 0.90
C LEU A 34 0.97 -16.46 1.20
N HIS A 35 1.68 -16.95 0.18
CA HIS A 35 2.73 -17.94 0.35
C HIS A 35 4.05 -17.22 0.21
N ILE A 36 4.78 -17.09 1.32
CA ILE A 36 5.97 -16.25 1.41
C ILE A 36 7.20 -17.13 1.30
N GLU A 37 8.09 -16.81 0.37
CA GLU A 37 9.43 -17.38 0.29
C GLU A 37 10.48 -16.30 0.55
N ARG A 38 11.33 -16.56 1.52
CA ARG A 38 12.38 -15.64 1.91
C ARG A 38 13.67 -15.94 1.20
N LEU A 39 14.17 -14.97 0.44
CA LEU A 39 15.45 -15.07 -0.23
C LEU A 39 16.59 -14.72 0.74
N LYS A 40 17.45 -15.72 1.03
CA LYS A 40 18.61 -15.55 1.94
C LYS A 40 19.76 -14.83 1.26
N ASP A 41 19.96 -15.07 -0.03
CA ASP A 41 20.99 -14.43 -0.83
C ASP A 41 20.34 -13.44 -1.82
N PRO A 42 20.45 -12.12 -1.57
CA PRO A 42 19.89 -11.12 -2.47
C PRO A 42 20.43 -11.17 -3.90
N TYR A 43 21.63 -11.71 -4.11
CA TYR A 43 22.23 -11.83 -5.44
C TYR A 43 21.57 -12.91 -6.30
N ALA A 44 20.89 -13.87 -5.69
CA ALA A 44 20.08 -14.86 -6.39
C ALA A 44 18.70 -14.34 -6.82
N LEU A 45 18.38 -13.08 -6.58
CA LEU A 45 17.05 -12.49 -6.79
C LEU A 45 16.51 -12.74 -8.21
N VAL A 46 17.32 -12.50 -9.24
CA VAL A 46 16.87 -12.62 -10.64
C VAL A 46 16.61 -14.08 -11.01
N GLU A 47 17.47 -15.00 -10.59
CA GLU A 47 17.33 -16.43 -10.84
C GLU A 47 16.11 -16.99 -10.11
N THR A 48 16.00 -16.72 -8.82
CA THR A 48 14.86 -17.16 -8.00
C THR A 48 13.52 -16.62 -8.53
N THR A 49 13.47 -15.35 -8.92
CA THR A 49 12.24 -14.78 -9.48
C THR A 49 11.87 -15.42 -10.80
N ARG A 50 12.85 -15.78 -11.63
CA ARG A 50 12.60 -16.48 -12.90
C ARG A 50 12.09 -17.91 -12.68
N GLU A 51 12.64 -18.62 -11.68
CA GLU A 51 12.26 -19.99 -11.37
C GLU A 51 10.90 -20.09 -10.72
N LEU A 52 10.63 -19.24 -9.74
CA LEU A 52 9.40 -19.27 -8.96
C LEU A 52 8.24 -18.52 -9.62
N ALA A 53 8.53 -17.58 -10.54
CA ALA A 53 7.55 -16.71 -11.17
C ALA A 53 6.51 -16.15 -10.17
N PRO A 54 6.94 -15.47 -9.10
CA PRO A 54 6.04 -15.03 -8.04
C PRO A 54 5.08 -13.93 -8.51
N ASP A 55 3.91 -13.85 -7.88
CA ASP A 55 2.96 -12.77 -8.12
C ASP A 55 3.48 -11.44 -7.56
N LEU A 56 4.24 -11.49 -6.46
CA LEU A 56 4.73 -10.35 -5.71
C LEU A 56 6.20 -10.52 -5.33
N LEU A 57 6.97 -9.46 -5.49
CA LEU A 57 8.33 -9.34 -5.01
C LEU A 57 8.42 -8.15 -4.04
N ILE A 58 8.85 -8.41 -2.82
CA ILE A 58 9.11 -7.35 -1.84
C ILE A 58 10.61 -7.25 -1.63
N VAL A 59 11.18 -6.09 -1.99
CA VAL A 59 12.64 -5.91 -2.01
C VAL A 59 13.05 -4.65 -1.25
N SER A 60 14.23 -4.70 -0.63
CA SER A 60 14.87 -3.48 -0.15
C SER A 60 15.49 -2.71 -1.32
N PRO A 61 15.39 -1.36 -1.35
CA PRO A 61 16.09 -0.55 -2.35
C PRO A 61 17.60 -0.78 -2.42
N THR A 62 18.20 -1.19 -1.30
CA THR A 62 19.63 -1.51 -1.23
C THR A 62 20.02 -2.80 -1.98
N VAL A 63 19.06 -3.72 -2.12
CA VAL A 63 19.23 -4.95 -2.92
C VAL A 63 19.12 -4.67 -4.41
N LEU A 64 18.35 -3.65 -4.77
CA LEU A 64 18.17 -3.21 -6.14
C LEU A 64 19.09 -1.99 -6.39
N SER A 65 20.30 -2.21 -6.87
CA SER A 65 21.12 -1.09 -7.37
C SER A 65 20.45 -0.51 -8.62
N ASP A 66 20.54 0.84 -8.79
CA ASP A 66 19.91 1.61 -9.88
C ASP A 66 20.04 0.96 -11.29
N PRO A 67 21.21 0.44 -11.70
CA PRO A 67 21.36 -0.23 -13.00
C PRO A 67 20.62 -1.56 -13.11
N MET A 68 20.27 -2.21 -12.00
CA MET A 68 19.63 -3.53 -12.02
C MET A 68 18.11 -3.45 -12.26
N VAL A 69 17.47 -2.33 -11.96
CA VAL A 69 16.01 -2.21 -12.06
C VAL A 69 15.50 -2.34 -13.51
N PRO A 70 16.05 -1.63 -14.51
CA PRO A 70 15.68 -1.84 -15.92
C PRO A 70 16.02 -3.27 -16.38
N THR A 71 17.21 -3.75 -16.07
CA THR A 71 17.66 -5.09 -16.44
C THR A 71 16.78 -6.18 -15.84
N PHE A 72 16.35 -6.00 -14.60
CA PHE A 72 15.45 -6.91 -13.91
C PHE A 72 14.07 -6.98 -14.59
N ARG A 73 13.47 -5.85 -14.95
CA ARG A 73 12.20 -5.79 -15.71
C ARG A 73 12.32 -6.36 -17.12
N GLU A 74 13.43 -6.13 -17.79
CA GLU A 74 13.73 -6.70 -19.11
C GLU A 74 13.92 -8.22 -19.04
N ILE A 75 14.63 -8.72 -18.03
CA ILE A 75 14.87 -10.16 -17.82
C ILE A 75 13.58 -10.90 -17.49
N LEU A 76 12.66 -10.27 -16.76
CA LEU A 76 11.34 -10.83 -16.46
C LEU A 76 10.43 -10.90 -17.70
N GLY A 77 10.82 -10.25 -18.81
CA GLY A 77 10.37 -10.53 -20.17
C GLY A 77 8.84 -10.56 -20.36
N GLY A 78 8.11 -9.71 -19.65
CA GLY A 78 6.65 -9.67 -19.73
C GLY A 78 5.91 -10.50 -18.68
N GLN A 79 6.58 -11.13 -17.74
CA GLN A 79 5.94 -11.63 -16.53
C GLN A 79 5.46 -10.43 -15.70
N MET A 80 4.19 -10.44 -15.34
CA MET A 80 3.58 -9.38 -14.53
C MET A 80 3.90 -9.61 -13.04
N VAL A 81 5.17 -9.55 -12.68
CA VAL A 81 5.58 -9.57 -11.27
C VAL A 81 5.40 -8.17 -10.71
N ARG A 82 4.60 -8.05 -9.67
CA ARG A 82 4.42 -6.80 -8.95
C ARG A 82 5.56 -6.62 -7.96
N ILE A 83 6.10 -5.40 -7.90
CA ILE A 83 7.26 -5.12 -7.04
C ILE A 83 6.86 -4.06 -6.02
N ILE A 84 7.03 -4.41 -4.74
CA ILE A 84 6.92 -3.50 -3.60
C ILE A 84 8.32 -3.28 -3.03
N THR A 85 8.66 -2.03 -2.72
CA THR A 85 9.88 -1.74 -1.97
C THR A 85 9.60 -1.66 -0.48
N TYR A 86 10.44 -2.31 0.32
CA TYR A 86 10.44 -2.14 1.78
C TYR A 86 11.53 -1.16 2.16
N CYS A 87 11.14 0.00 2.69
CA CYS A 87 12.02 1.12 2.98
C CYS A 87 12.19 1.30 4.49
N THR A 88 13.42 1.34 4.96
CA THR A 88 13.76 1.61 6.36
C THR A 88 14.01 3.09 6.62
N THR A 89 14.27 3.87 5.56
CA THR A 89 14.53 5.31 5.63
C THR A 89 13.68 6.08 4.61
N LEU A 90 13.46 7.39 4.89
CA LEU A 90 12.73 8.27 3.98
C LEU A 90 13.51 8.55 2.68
N VAL A 91 14.83 8.45 2.71
CA VAL A 91 15.68 8.64 1.52
C VAL A 91 15.48 7.50 0.52
N GLU A 92 15.32 6.27 1.00
CA GLU A 92 14.99 5.11 0.16
C GLU A 92 13.62 5.26 -0.51
N ALA A 93 12.70 5.97 0.14
CA ALA A 93 11.35 6.17 -0.36
C ALA A 93 11.27 7.00 -1.66
N ASP A 94 12.26 7.83 -1.96
CA ASP A 94 12.31 8.62 -3.21
C ASP A 94 12.71 7.78 -4.43
N MET A 95 13.32 6.62 -4.24
CA MET A 95 13.73 5.71 -5.31
C MET A 95 12.56 4.86 -5.86
N THR A 96 11.36 5.03 -5.32
CA THR A 96 10.21 4.15 -5.57
C THR A 96 9.45 4.41 -6.87
N LYS A 97 9.86 5.34 -7.71
CA LYS A 97 9.15 5.73 -8.96
C LYS A 97 8.93 4.60 -9.97
N TYR A 98 9.70 3.52 -9.85
CA TYR A 98 9.70 2.40 -10.78
C TYR A 98 8.94 1.16 -10.27
N PHE A 99 8.35 1.23 -9.07
CA PHE A 99 7.74 0.08 -8.40
C PHE A 99 6.23 0.24 -8.25
N ASN A 100 5.55 -0.86 -8.00
CA ASN A 100 4.09 -0.89 -7.89
C ASN A 100 3.60 -0.32 -6.56
N GLY A 101 4.42 -0.43 -5.50
CA GLY A 101 4.10 0.08 -4.17
C GLY A 101 5.33 0.21 -3.29
N LYS A 102 5.13 0.74 -2.09
CA LYS A 102 6.17 0.78 -1.05
C LYS A 102 5.57 0.55 0.33
N ILE A 103 6.32 -0.17 1.16
CA ILE A 103 6.07 -0.38 2.59
C ILE A 103 7.19 0.32 3.35
N LEU A 104 6.84 1.10 4.36
CA LEU A 104 7.81 1.67 5.29
C LEU A 104 7.96 0.74 6.51
N ALA A 105 9.14 0.67 7.09
CA ALA A 105 9.38 -0.10 8.31
C ALA A 105 8.53 0.37 9.51
N THR A 106 7.95 1.57 9.43
CA THR A 106 7.05 2.17 10.42
C THR A 106 5.57 1.89 10.14
N ASP A 107 5.23 1.31 8.99
CA ASP A 107 3.85 1.02 8.63
C ASP A 107 3.31 -0.13 9.50
N GLY A 108 2.09 0.03 9.97
CA GLY A 108 1.40 -1.00 10.74
C GLY A 108 0.72 -2.05 9.85
N GLU A 109 0.11 -3.06 10.49
CA GLU A 109 -0.54 -4.17 9.79
C GLU A 109 -1.60 -3.70 8.77
N ASN A 110 -2.45 -2.74 9.15
CA ASN A 110 -3.50 -2.22 8.26
C ASN A 110 -2.95 -1.49 7.03
N GLU A 111 -1.88 -0.71 7.20
CA GLU A 111 -1.21 -0.01 6.12
C GLU A 111 -0.60 -1.01 5.12
N VAL A 112 0.05 -2.05 5.64
CA VAL A 112 0.64 -3.10 4.82
C VAL A 112 -0.44 -3.85 4.04
N VAL A 113 -1.57 -4.20 4.66
CA VAL A 113 -2.71 -4.84 3.99
C VAL A 113 -3.26 -3.97 2.87
N ASN A 114 -3.50 -2.68 3.12
CA ASN A 114 -4.01 -1.76 2.11
C ASN A 114 -3.06 -1.65 0.88
N ILE A 115 -1.75 -1.62 1.13
CA ILE A 115 -0.75 -1.57 0.04
C ILE A 115 -0.78 -2.87 -0.78
N LEU A 116 -0.89 -4.03 -0.11
CA LEU A 116 -0.97 -5.32 -0.77
C LEU A 116 -2.24 -5.45 -1.63
N GLU A 117 -3.40 -5.05 -1.09
CA GLU A 117 -4.68 -5.08 -1.81
C GLU A 117 -4.62 -4.20 -3.07
N GLU A 118 -4.07 -3.00 -2.95
CA GLU A 118 -3.90 -2.09 -4.09
C GLU A 118 -2.97 -2.69 -5.14
N VAL A 119 -1.80 -3.22 -4.73
CA VAL A 119 -0.79 -3.73 -5.65
C VAL A 119 -1.23 -5.04 -6.30
N LEU A 120 -1.89 -5.92 -5.57
CA LEU A 120 -2.36 -7.21 -6.08
C LEU A 120 -3.71 -7.11 -6.81
N GLU A 121 -4.31 -5.91 -6.85
CA GLU A 121 -5.65 -5.70 -7.43
C GLU A 121 -6.64 -6.73 -6.87
N VAL A 122 -6.59 -6.94 -5.57
CA VAL A 122 -7.50 -7.85 -4.90
C VAL A 122 -8.89 -7.23 -4.92
N GLU A 123 -9.77 -7.79 -5.73
CA GLU A 123 -11.19 -7.47 -5.63
C GLU A 123 -11.69 -8.02 -4.29
N SER A 124 -11.93 -7.13 -3.36
CA SER A 124 -12.57 -7.49 -2.11
C SER A 124 -14.01 -7.90 -2.40
N ASN A 125 -14.28 -9.20 -2.28
CA ASN A 125 -15.62 -9.79 -2.47
C ASN A 125 -16.51 -9.63 -1.23
N ASP A 126 -16.32 -8.56 -0.47
CA ASP A 126 -17.19 -8.29 0.67
C ASP A 126 -18.14 -7.14 0.33
N ASP A 127 -19.43 -7.45 0.15
CA ASP A 127 -20.50 -6.45 -0.04
C ASP A 127 -20.62 -5.45 1.13
N SER A 128 -19.87 -5.67 2.22
CA SER A 128 -19.66 -4.70 3.30
C SER A 128 -18.70 -3.56 2.93
N GLU A 129 -17.95 -3.66 1.83
CA GLU A 129 -16.88 -2.75 1.42
C GLU A 129 -17.33 -1.51 0.63
N MET A 130 -18.60 -1.33 0.38
CA MET A 130 -19.12 -0.02 -0.05
C MET A 130 -19.05 1.02 1.07
N LEU A 131 -18.80 0.61 2.31
CA LEU A 131 -18.69 1.51 3.45
C LEU A 131 -17.22 1.87 3.70
N LEU A 132 -16.99 3.15 3.94
CA LEU A 132 -15.69 3.63 4.38
C LEU A 132 -15.35 3.05 5.76
N THR A 133 -14.13 2.58 5.93
CA THR A 133 -13.62 2.22 7.26
C THR A 133 -13.60 3.44 8.18
N PRO A 134 -13.60 3.27 9.51
CA PRO A 134 -13.50 4.40 10.44
C PRO A 134 -12.32 5.33 10.13
N ARG A 135 -11.18 4.76 9.70
CA ARG A 135 -9.99 5.52 9.33
C ARG A 135 -10.17 6.32 8.04
N GLU A 136 -10.81 5.74 7.05
CA GLU A 136 -11.15 6.45 5.81
C GLU A 136 -12.16 7.57 6.06
N GLN A 137 -13.10 7.37 6.98
CA GLN A 137 -14.03 8.44 7.40
C GLN A 137 -13.30 9.62 8.05
N GLU A 138 -12.32 9.36 8.93
CA GLU A 138 -11.47 10.41 9.51
C GLU A 138 -10.72 11.19 8.44
N VAL A 139 -10.17 10.49 7.44
CA VAL A 139 -9.49 11.13 6.30
C VAL A 139 -10.46 11.96 5.48
N VAL A 140 -11.68 11.46 5.19
CA VAL A 140 -12.73 12.24 4.49
C VAL A 140 -13.05 13.51 5.24
N VAL A 141 -13.28 13.44 6.55
CA VAL A 141 -13.57 14.61 7.40
C VAL A 141 -12.44 15.64 7.30
N ALA A 142 -11.19 15.20 7.41
CA ALA A 142 -10.04 16.07 7.34
C ALA A 142 -9.89 16.75 5.96
N VAL A 143 -10.09 15.98 4.88
CA VAL A 143 -10.06 16.50 3.49
C VAL A 143 -11.15 17.55 3.27
N VAL A 144 -12.36 17.29 3.73
CA VAL A 144 -13.50 18.20 3.58
C VAL A 144 -13.33 19.47 4.41
N LYS A 145 -12.64 19.39 5.53
CA LYS A 145 -12.20 20.55 6.34
C LYS A 145 -11.02 21.32 5.70
N GLY A 146 -10.54 20.94 4.53
CA GLY A 146 -9.53 21.67 3.77
C GLY A 146 -8.08 21.37 4.17
N LEU A 147 -7.82 20.34 5.00
CA LEU A 147 -6.47 20.00 5.40
C LEU A 147 -5.66 19.42 4.22
N THR A 148 -4.40 19.79 4.16
CA THR A 148 -3.42 19.20 3.24
C THR A 148 -3.05 17.78 3.66
N ASN A 149 -2.51 16.98 2.75
CA ASN A 149 -2.07 15.61 3.07
C ASN A 149 -1.06 15.58 4.22
N LYS A 150 -0.20 16.60 4.35
CA LYS A 150 0.77 16.71 5.43
C LYS A 150 0.08 16.97 6.78
N GLU A 151 -0.84 17.92 6.81
CA GLU A 151 -1.60 18.25 8.04
C GLU A 151 -2.47 17.08 8.50
N ILE A 152 -3.07 16.32 7.54
CA ILE A 152 -3.81 15.10 7.85
C ILE A 152 -2.88 14.03 8.42
N ALA A 153 -1.70 13.84 7.82
CA ALA A 153 -0.70 12.90 8.30
C ALA A 153 -0.28 13.22 9.74
N ASP A 154 0.02 14.49 10.02
CA ASP A 154 0.40 14.96 11.35
C ASP A 154 -0.75 14.76 12.37
N ALA A 155 -1.98 15.13 12.00
CA ALA A 155 -3.14 15.02 12.85
C ALA A 155 -3.53 13.57 13.18
N LEU A 156 -3.32 12.67 12.24
CA LEU A 156 -3.68 11.26 12.37
C LEU A 156 -2.51 10.35 12.75
N PHE A 157 -1.32 10.90 12.99
CA PHE A 157 -0.09 10.18 13.31
C PHE A 157 0.29 9.13 12.25
N LEU A 158 0.14 9.50 10.96
CA LEU A 158 0.46 8.67 9.81
C LEU A 158 1.53 9.30 8.93
N SER A 159 2.05 8.54 7.97
CA SER A 159 2.88 9.11 6.90
C SER A 159 2.00 9.84 5.86
N THR A 160 2.56 10.86 5.20
CA THR A 160 1.89 11.55 4.08
C THR A 160 1.55 10.56 2.95
N HIS A 161 2.38 9.55 2.76
CA HIS A 161 2.15 8.49 1.77
C HIS A 161 0.92 7.66 2.12
N THR A 162 0.78 7.27 3.39
CA THR A 162 -0.41 6.55 3.87
C THR A 162 -1.69 7.35 3.63
N ILE A 163 -1.65 8.67 3.84
CA ILE A 163 -2.80 9.54 3.53
C ILE A 163 -3.13 9.56 2.04
N ILE A 164 -2.13 9.60 1.16
CA ILE A 164 -2.34 9.53 -0.30
C ILE A 164 -3.01 8.20 -0.68
N THR A 165 -2.57 7.10 -0.08
CA THR A 165 -3.17 5.77 -0.30
C THR A 165 -4.63 5.72 0.19
N HIS A 166 -4.92 6.21 1.41
CA HIS A 166 -6.30 6.30 1.89
C HIS A 166 -7.19 7.13 0.96
N ARG A 167 -6.72 8.30 0.49
CA ARG A 167 -7.50 9.15 -0.45
C ARG A 167 -7.78 8.44 -1.77
N ARG A 168 -6.83 7.66 -2.29
CA ARG A 168 -7.03 6.86 -3.51
C ARG A 168 -8.08 5.76 -3.28
N ASN A 169 -8.01 5.04 -2.17
CA ASN A 169 -8.97 4.01 -1.81
C ASN A 169 -10.38 4.58 -1.60
N ILE A 170 -10.49 5.72 -0.92
CA ILE A 170 -11.75 6.45 -0.75
C ILE A 170 -12.34 6.81 -2.12
N ALA A 171 -11.54 7.38 -3.03
CA ALA A 171 -12.00 7.76 -4.37
C ALA A 171 -12.50 6.54 -5.16
N ARG A 172 -11.80 5.39 -5.05
CA ARG A 172 -12.20 4.12 -5.67
C ARG A 172 -13.50 3.58 -5.06
N LYS A 173 -13.60 3.49 -3.72
CA LYS A 173 -14.79 2.97 -3.02
C LYS A 173 -16.04 3.78 -3.29
N LEU A 174 -15.91 5.10 -3.28
CA LEU A 174 -17.05 6.01 -3.47
C LEU A 174 -17.32 6.34 -4.95
N ASN A 175 -16.39 6.01 -5.84
CA ASN A 175 -16.38 6.50 -7.22
C ASN A 175 -16.51 8.04 -7.32
N ILE A 176 -15.90 8.75 -6.36
CA ILE A 176 -15.93 10.21 -6.24
C ILE A 176 -14.49 10.73 -6.40
N HIS A 177 -14.28 11.53 -7.48
CA HIS A 177 -12.94 12.04 -7.83
C HIS A 177 -12.80 13.56 -7.61
N SER A 178 -13.88 14.25 -7.21
CA SER A 178 -13.86 15.70 -6.98
C SER A 178 -13.98 16.04 -5.49
N PRO A 179 -13.27 17.09 -5.01
CA PRO A 179 -13.43 17.57 -3.64
C PRO A 179 -14.88 17.96 -3.30
N ALA A 180 -15.60 18.58 -4.26
CA ALA A 180 -16.99 18.95 -4.07
C ALA A 180 -17.90 17.71 -3.89
N GLY A 181 -17.70 16.66 -4.68
CA GLY A 181 -18.41 15.41 -4.54
C GLY A 181 -18.16 14.76 -3.18
N LEU A 182 -16.90 14.78 -2.70
CA LEU A 182 -16.56 14.25 -1.40
C LEU A 182 -17.21 15.04 -0.26
N THR A 183 -17.33 16.36 -0.41
CA THR A 183 -18.03 17.22 0.55
C THR A 183 -19.52 16.86 0.63
N ILE A 184 -20.17 16.69 -0.50
CA ILE A 184 -21.59 16.29 -0.56
C ILE A 184 -21.78 14.92 0.12
N TYR A 185 -20.92 13.95 -0.20
CA TYR A 185 -20.93 12.63 0.43
C TYR A 185 -20.82 12.72 1.95
N ALA A 186 -19.85 13.50 2.45
CA ALA A 186 -19.59 13.65 3.89
C ALA A 186 -20.81 14.28 4.63
N ILE A 187 -21.48 15.25 4.02
CA ILE A 187 -22.68 15.86 4.59
C ILE A 187 -23.85 14.85 4.61
N MET A 188 -24.10 14.17 3.48
CA MET A 188 -25.20 13.20 3.36
C MET A 188 -25.05 12.03 4.34
N ASN A 189 -23.82 11.60 4.61
CA ASN A 189 -23.52 10.52 5.55
C ASN A 189 -23.27 11.00 6.99
N LYS A 190 -23.55 12.29 7.27
CA LYS A 190 -23.43 12.92 8.60
C LYS A 190 -22.01 12.82 9.19
N LEU A 191 -21.00 12.74 8.36
CA LEU A 191 -19.60 12.76 8.78
C LEU A 191 -19.14 14.16 9.17
N VAL A 192 -19.77 15.19 8.55
CA VAL A 192 -19.55 16.61 8.85
C VAL A 192 -20.89 17.36 8.75
N THR A 193 -20.98 18.48 9.46
CA THR A 193 -22.08 19.42 9.32
C THR A 193 -21.72 20.59 8.39
N LEU A 194 -22.71 21.28 7.83
CA LEU A 194 -22.50 22.49 7.02
C LEU A 194 -21.76 23.60 7.78
N GLU A 195 -21.97 23.68 9.10
CA GLU A 195 -21.35 24.68 9.96
C GLU A 195 -19.86 24.42 10.14
N GLU A 196 -19.44 23.16 10.25
CA GLU A 196 -18.04 22.77 10.38
C GLU A 196 -17.22 23.09 9.13
N ILE A 197 -17.85 23.12 7.95
CA ILE A 197 -17.17 23.41 6.68
C ILE A 197 -17.05 24.91 6.44
N LYS A 198 -18.03 25.72 6.85
CA LYS A 198 -18.04 27.17 6.65
C LYS A 198 -16.96 27.92 7.42
N GLY A 199 -16.38 27.32 8.44
CA GLY A 199 -15.30 27.93 9.24
C GLY A 199 -13.93 27.93 8.60
N HIS A 200 -13.77 27.33 7.41
CA HIS A 200 -12.48 27.16 6.74
C HIS A 200 -12.45 27.68 5.28
N ILE A 201 -13.45 28.49 4.87
CA ILE A 201 -13.47 29.21 3.57
C ILE A 201 -13.08 30.68 3.79
#